data_6604da3b8c07455cd1a6789ae512710b
#
_entry.id   6604da3b8c07455cd1a6789ae512710b
#
_cell.length_a   1.000
_cell.length_b   1.000
_cell.length_c   1.000
_cell.angle_alpha   90.00
_cell.angle_beta   90.00
_cell.angle_gamma   90.00
#
_symmetry.space_group_name_H-M   'P 1'
#
loop_
_entity.id
_entity.type
_entity.pdbx_description
1 polymer ?
#
loop_
_entity_poly.entity_id
_entity_poly.type
_entity_poly.pdbx_seq_one_letter_code
_entity_poly.pdbx_strand_id
1 'polypeptide(L)'
;MRGRKLDGSWADFDAFEWGGPYCEGNAWHYNWSVFHDVQGLIDLTGGDERFVAKIDSVFALPGIVKYGTYGTKIHEMLEMELAKMGQYAQGNQPIQHMIYLYSYAGQPWKTQYWIRQVMDRLYNSSENGYPGDEDQGGMSSWYVLSALGIYSVCPGTVSYTHLRAHETGAYL
;
A
#
# COMPACT_ATOMS: atom_id res chain seq x y z
N MET A 1 -8.71 6.32 -7.55
CA MET A 1 -8.99 7.80 -7.58
C MET A 1 -8.63 8.36 -8.94
N ARG A 2 -9.21 9.51 -9.31
CA ARG A 2 -8.97 10.18 -10.59
C ARG A 2 -8.96 11.69 -10.37
N GLY A 3 -8.01 12.39 -10.99
CA GLY A 3 -7.90 13.85 -10.88
C GLY A 3 -9.07 14.58 -11.54
N ARG A 4 -9.45 15.74 -11.02
CA ARG A 4 -10.40 16.65 -11.63
C ARG A 4 -9.72 17.90 -12.15
N LYS A 5 -10.08 18.32 -13.36
CA LYS A 5 -9.62 19.59 -13.94
C LYS A 5 -10.39 20.76 -13.33
N LEU A 6 -9.89 21.98 -13.52
CA LEU A 6 -10.53 23.20 -13.01
C LEU A 6 -11.95 23.44 -13.56
N ASP A 7 -12.26 22.96 -14.76
CA ASP A 7 -13.57 23.02 -15.38
C ASP A 7 -14.54 21.95 -14.84
N GLY A 8 -14.11 21.13 -13.89
CA GLY A 8 -14.88 20.05 -13.29
C GLY A 8 -14.91 18.75 -14.08
N SER A 9 -14.30 18.68 -15.25
CA SER A 9 -14.15 17.44 -16.01
C SER A 9 -13.11 16.51 -15.37
N TRP A 10 -13.20 15.20 -15.69
CA TRP A 10 -12.23 14.25 -15.23
C TRP A 10 -10.96 14.31 -16.08
N ALA A 11 -9.80 14.34 -15.43
CA ALA A 11 -8.54 14.24 -16.12
C ALA A 11 -8.39 12.87 -16.81
N ASP A 12 -7.83 12.86 -18.03
CA ASP A 12 -7.37 11.62 -18.63
C ASP A 12 -6.14 11.11 -17.85
N PHE A 13 -6.05 9.79 -17.68
CA PHE A 13 -4.92 9.19 -16.99
C PHE A 13 -4.69 7.75 -17.46
N ASP A 14 -3.46 7.30 -17.35
CA ASP A 14 -3.09 5.89 -17.42
C ASP A 14 -2.85 5.38 -16.00
N ALA A 15 -3.44 4.25 -15.64
CA ALA A 15 -3.35 3.73 -14.28
C ALA A 15 -1.94 3.29 -13.86
N PHE A 16 -1.05 3.06 -14.82
CA PHE A 16 0.35 2.65 -14.62
C PHE A 16 1.34 3.80 -14.74
N GLU A 17 0.86 5.00 -15.06
CA GLU A 17 1.70 6.18 -15.24
C GLU A 17 1.93 6.87 -13.89
N TRP A 18 3.20 7.11 -13.58
CA TRP A 18 3.62 7.85 -12.41
C TRP A 18 3.57 9.35 -12.65
N GLY A 19 3.15 10.08 -11.64
CA GLY A 19 2.96 11.53 -11.74
C GLY A 19 1.63 11.88 -12.42
N GLY A 20 1.62 12.93 -13.27
CA GLY A 20 0.39 13.48 -13.80
C GLY A 20 -0.50 14.03 -12.70
N PRO A 21 -1.69 13.45 -12.45
CA PRO A 21 -2.56 13.87 -11.36
C PRO A 21 -2.14 13.33 -9.99
N TYR A 22 -1.06 12.57 -9.90
CA TYR A 22 -0.56 11.95 -8.67
C TYR A 22 0.83 12.46 -8.33
N CYS A 23 1.14 12.57 -7.04
CA CYS A 23 2.45 12.87 -6.53
C CYS A 23 3.14 11.57 -6.12
N GLU A 24 4.31 11.28 -6.67
CA GLU A 24 5.12 10.09 -6.35
C GLU A 24 4.31 8.78 -6.35
N GLY A 25 3.72 8.45 -7.48
CA GLY A 25 2.94 7.24 -7.59
C GLY A 25 2.03 7.22 -8.79
N ASN A 26 1.18 6.23 -8.85
CA ASN A 26 0.17 6.04 -9.89
C ASN A 26 -1.23 5.80 -9.31
N ALA A 27 -2.21 5.52 -10.16
CA ALA A 27 -3.58 5.29 -9.72
C ALA A 27 -3.73 4.07 -8.78
N TRP A 28 -2.89 3.05 -8.93
CA TRP A 28 -2.92 1.87 -8.06
C TRP A 28 -2.48 2.19 -6.63
N HIS A 29 -1.55 3.14 -6.47
CA HIS A 29 -1.09 3.59 -5.17
C HIS A 29 -2.15 4.47 -4.47
N TYR A 30 -2.74 5.40 -5.20
CA TYR A 30 -3.65 6.39 -4.62
C TYR A 30 -5.10 5.93 -4.45
N ASN A 31 -5.50 4.80 -5.00
CA ASN A 31 -6.87 4.27 -4.84
C ASN A 31 -7.29 4.04 -3.38
N TRP A 32 -6.34 3.96 -2.48
CA TRP A 32 -6.52 3.58 -1.08
C TRP A 32 -6.45 4.75 -0.11
N SER A 33 -6.17 5.98 -0.58
CA SER A 33 -5.94 7.18 0.23
C SER A 33 -7.23 7.77 0.81
N VAL A 34 -8.06 6.93 1.43
CA VAL A 34 -9.27 7.31 2.17
C VAL A 34 -9.14 6.79 3.60
N PHE A 35 -8.13 7.29 4.30
CA PHE A 35 -7.76 6.83 5.64
C PHE A 35 -8.85 7.05 6.69
N HIS A 36 -9.63 8.11 6.52
CA HIS A 36 -10.65 8.56 7.47
C HIS A 36 -11.99 7.81 7.35
N ASP A 37 -12.23 7.12 6.24
CA ASP A 37 -13.49 6.41 5.98
C ASP A 37 -13.25 5.16 5.11
N VAL A 38 -12.59 4.16 5.69
CA VAL A 38 -12.30 2.90 4.99
C VAL A 38 -13.60 2.14 4.66
N GLN A 39 -14.61 2.19 5.55
CA GLN A 39 -15.89 1.54 5.27
C GLN A 39 -16.60 2.18 4.07
N GLY A 40 -16.62 3.50 3.99
CA GLY A 40 -17.17 4.21 2.83
C GLY A 40 -16.43 3.86 1.54
N LEU A 41 -15.12 3.63 1.59
CA LEU A 41 -14.35 3.17 0.43
C LEU A 41 -14.72 1.74 0.01
N ILE A 42 -14.95 0.85 0.98
CA ILE A 42 -15.44 -0.52 0.75
C ILE A 42 -16.81 -0.48 0.07
N ASP A 43 -17.75 0.28 0.63
CA ASP A 43 -19.11 0.43 0.11
C ASP A 43 -19.11 0.99 -1.32
N LEU A 44 -18.29 2.01 -1.57
CA LEU A 44 -18.13 2.63 -2.88
C LEU A 44 -17.54 1.67 -3.93
N THR A 45 -16.72 0.71 -3.48
CA THR A 45 -16.15 -0.34 -4.34
C THR A 45 -17.15 -1.44 -4.65
N GLY A 46 -18.24 -1.53 -3.90
CA GLY A 46 -19.31 -2.51 -4.06
C GLY A 46 -19.26 -3.67 -3.08
N GLY A 47 -18.70 -3.41 -1.88
CA GLY A 47 -18.64 -4.31 -0.75
C GLY A 47 -17.34 -5.09 -0.63
N ASP A 48 -17.24 -5.86 0.45
CA ASP A 48 -16.00 -6.53 0.91
C ASP A 48 -15.35 -7.40 -0.17
N GLU A 49 -16.13 -8.24 -0.84
CA GLU A 49 -15.58 -9.17 -1.84
C GLU A 49 -14.92 -8.44 -3.01
N ARG A 50 -15.58 -7.40 -3.54
CA ARG A 50 -15.03 -6.60 -4.65
C ARG A 50 -13.84 -5.77 -4.21
N PHE A 51 -13.89 -5.26 -2.99
CA PHE A 51 -12.80 -4.50 -2.39
C PHE A 51 -11.56 -5.38 -2.23
N VAL A 52 -11.70 -6.58 -1.66
CA VAL A 52 -10.63 -7.56 -1.52
C VAL A 52 -10.07 -7.96 -2.88
N ALA A 53 -10.92 -8.29 -3.86
CA ALA A 53 -10.46 -8.63 -5.21
C ALA A 53 -9.66 -7.49 -5.86
N LYS A 54 -10.02 -6.23 -5.59
CA LYS A 54 -9.29 -5.07 -6.08
C LYS A 54 -7.92 -4.92 -5.39
N ILE A 55 -7.81 -5.19 -4.08
CA ILE A 55 -6.50 -5.24 -3.40
C ILE A 55 -5.66 -6.39 -3.96
N ASP A 56 -6.23 -7.59 -4.11
CA ASP A 56 -5.53 -8.74 -4.70
C ASP A 56 -4.97 -8.42 -6.09
N SER A 57 -5.68 -7.62 -6.88
CA SER A 57 -5.23 -7.18 -8.21
C SER A 57 -3.93 -6.40 -8.16
N VAL A 58 -3.67 -5.61 -7.10
CA VAL A 58 -2.41 -4.85 -6.97
C VAL A 58 -1.21 -5.78 -7.00
N PHE A 59 -1.30 -6.92 -6.31
CA PHE A 59 -0.21 -7.89 -6.24
C PHE A 59 -0.13 -8.80 -7.48
N ALA A 60 -1.25 -9.01 -8.17
CA ALA A 60 -1.34 -9.87 -9.35
C ALA A 60 -0.97 -9.18 -10.67
N LEU A 61 -1.10 -7.86 -10.73
CA LEU A 61 -0.77 -7.07 -11.91
C LEU A 61 0.74 -7.09 -12.17
N PRO A 62 1.16 -6.93 -13.45
CA PRO A 62 2.58 -6.80 -13.75
C PRO A 62 3.14 -5.52 -13.13
N GLY A 63 4.39 -5.57 -12.65
CA GLY A 63 5.13 -4.43 -12.11
C GLY A 63 5.59 -3.46 -13.23
N ILE A 64 4.71 -3.14 -14.17
CA ILE A 64 4.99 -2.21 -15.26
C ILE A 64 4.90 -0.79 -14.74
N VAL A 65 5.87 0.02 -15.09
CA VAL A 65 5.94 1.45 -14.77
C VAL A 65 6.04 2.25 -16.04
N LYS A 66 5.18 3.26 -16.17
CA LYS A 66 5.29 4.31 -17.18
C LYS A 66 5.75 5.59 -16.49
N TYR A 67 6.79 6.22 -17.02
CA TYR A 67 7.47 7.32 -16.33
C TYR A 67 6.67 8.62 -16.25
N GLY A 68 5.66 8.77 -17.12
CA GLY A 68 4.74 9.92 -17.12
C GLY A 68 5.45 11.26 -17.07
N THR A 69 5.00 12.14 -16.19
CA THR A 69 5.56 13.48 -16.02
C THR A 69 6.98 13.50 -15.46
N TYR A 70 7.48 12.39 -14.92
CA TYR A 70 8.88 12.27 -14.48
C TYR A 70 9.86 12.17 -15.65
N GLY A 71 9.42 11.69 -16.82
CA GLY A 71 10.23 11.59 -18.04
C GLY A 71 11.37 10.57 -17.98
N THR A 72 11.67 10.02 -16.80
CA THR A 72 12.72 9.03 -16.57
C THR A 72 12.34 8.11 -15.45
N LYS A 73 13.04 6.97 -15.32
CA LYS A 73 12.86 6.07 -14.18
C LYS A 73 13.51 6.68 -12.93
N ILE A 74 12.73 6.84 -11.89
CA ILE A 74 13.21 7.23 -10.55
C ILE A 74 13.41 5.98 -9.68
N HIS A 75 14.03 6.15 -8.49
CA HIS A 75 14.42 5.01 -7.65
C HIS A 75 13.21 4.23 -7.14
N GLU A 76 12.12 4.87 -6.77
CA GLU A 76 10.89 4.19 -6.29
C GLU A 76 10.27 3.28 -7.34
N MET A 77 10.36 3.65 -8.62
CA MET A 77 9.92 2.79 -9.73
C MET A 77 10.81 1.55 -9.85
N LEU A 78 12.13 1.74 -9.68
CA LEU A 78 13.09 0.62 -9.69
C LEU A 78 12.86 -0.31 -8.51
N GLU A 79 12.67 0.23 -7.32
CA GLU A 79 12.40 -0.50 -6.09
C GLU A 79 11.13 -1.36 -6.22
N MET A 80 10.05 -0.79 -6.76
CA MET A 80 8.81 -1.52 -7.03
C MET A 80 9.04 -2.69 -8.02
N GLU A 81 9.78 -2.46 -9.11
CA GLU A 81 10.11 -3.52 -10.07
C GLU A 81 10.94 -4.64 -9.42
N LEU A 82 11.94 -4.28 -8.61
CA LEU A 82 12.81 -5.24 -7.93
C LEU A 82 12.08 -6.05 -6.84
N ALA A 83 11.11 -5.46 -6.18
CA ALA A 83 10.28 -6.12 -5.17
C ALA A 83 9.46 -7.28 -5.75
N LYS A 84 9.12 -7.24 -7.05
CA LYS A 84 8.30 -8.25 -7.75
C LYS A 84 7.00 -8.56 -7.00
N MET A 85 6.33 -7.51 -6.53
CA MET A 85 5.04 -7.57 -5.83
C MET A 85 3.93 -6.83 -6.61
N GLY A 86 3.94 -6.95 -7.92
CA GLY A 86 2.96 -6.33 -8.81
C GLY A 86 3.08 -4.80 -8.81
N GLN A 87 1.99 -4.12 -8.52
CA GLN A 87 1.92 -2.66 -8.38
C GLN A 87 2.13 -2.19 -6.93
N TYR A 88 2.45 -3.09 -6.00
CA TYR A 88 2.75 -2.72 -4.62
C TYR A 88 4.18 -2.19 -4.49
N ALA A 89 4.32 -0.97 -4.02
CA ALA A 89 5.59 -0.28 -3.85
C ALA A 89 5.85 -0.01 -2.37
N GLN A 90 6.47 -0.96 -1.65
CA GLN A 90 6.76 -0.79 -0.22
C GLN A 90 7.70 0.40 0.05
N GLY A 91 8.62 0.68 -0.85
CA GLY A 91 9.54 1.82 -0.75
C GLY A 91 8.85 3.19 -0.87
N ASN A 92 7.52 3.23 -1.07
CA ASN A 92 6.79 4.47 -1.26
C ASN A 92 5.52 4.52 -0.38
N GLN A 93 5.39 5.55 0.46
CA GLN A 93 4.39 5.68 1.51
C GLN A 93 2.93 5.67 1.03
N PRO A 94 2.56 6.21 -0.15
CA PRO A 94 1.15 6.25 -0.57
C PRO A 94 0.42 4.91 -0.58
N ILE A 95 1.13 3.78 -0.68
CA ILE A 95 0.50 2.46 -0.73
C ILE A 95 0.73 1.59 0.51
N GLN A 96 1.66 1.95 1.39
CA GLN A 96 2.07 1.09 2.52
C GLN A 96 0.90 0.64 3.41
N HIS A 97 -0.10 1.50 3.61
CA HIS A 97 -1.28 1.22 4.44
C HIS A 97 -2.27 0.24 3.79
N MET A 98 -2.20 0.04 2.47
CA MET A 98 -3.17 -0.76 1.72
C MET A 98 -3.31 -2.19 2.24
N ILE A 99 -2.20 -2.82 2.63
CA ILE A 99 -2.20 -4.21 3.13
C ILE A 99 -3.11 -4.37 4.36
N TYR A 100 -3.21 -3.35 5.20
CA TYR A 100 -4.02 -3.40 6.42
C TYR A 100 -5.52 -3.31 6.14
N LEU A 101 -5.91 -2.85 4.95
CA LEU A 101 -7.30 -2.69 4.55
C LEU A 101 -8.04 -4.03 4.37
N TYR A 102 -7.33 -5.14 4.17
CA TYR A 102 -7.94 -6.46 4.20
C TYR A 102 -8.64 -6.76 5.54
N SER A 103 -8.09 -6.26 6.65
CA SER A 103 -8.69 -6.44 7.97
C SER A 103 -10.06 -5.77 8.09
N TYR A 104 -10.25 -4.62 7.46
CA TYR A 104 -11.54 -3.91 7.41
C TYR A 104 -12.59 -4.65 6.58
N ALA A 105 -12.15 -5.39 5.57
CA ALA A 105 -13.02 -6.22 4.71
C ALA A 105 -13.14 -7.67 5.22
N GLY A 106 -12.91 -7.90 6.52
CA GLY A 106 -13.11 -9.19 7.16
C GLY A 106 -12.09 -10.28 6.80
N GLN A 107 -10.96 -9.93 6.19
CA GLN A 107 -9.91 -10.88 5.79
C GLN A 107 -8.54 -10.60 6.45
N PRO A 108 -8.45 -10.56 7.79
CA PRO A 108 -7.21 -10.22 8.49
C PRO A 108 -6.05 -11.18 8.19
N TRP A 109 -6.33 -12.43 7.84
CA TRP A 109 -5.33 -13.41 7.45
C TRP A 109 -4.55 -13.00 6.19
N LYS A 110 -5.19 -12.29 5.24
CA LYS A 110 -4.50 -11.72 4.07
C LYS A 110 -3.57 -10.58 4.47
N THR A 111 -3.99 -9.72 5.41
CA THR A 111 -3.13 -8.71 6.01
C THR A 111 -1.87 -9.36 6.59
N GLN A 112 -2.04 -10.40 7.43
CA GLN A 112 -0.93 -11.13 8.06
C GLN A 112 0.01 -11.76 7.04
N TYR A 113 -0.55 -12.40 6.02
CA TYR A 113 0.21 -13.02 4.94
C TYR A 113 1.08 -11.98 4.20
N TRP A 114 0.49 -10.90 3.71
CA TRP A 114 1.21 -9.91 2.93
C TRP A 114 2.23 -9.13 3.75
N ILE A 115 1.92 -8.77 5.00
CA ILE A 115 2.88 -8.15 5.91
C ILE A 115 4.12 -9.05 6.06
N ARG A 116 3.91 -10.34 6.29
CA ARG A 116 5.02 -11.29 6.41
C ARG A 116 5.83 -11.36 5.12
N GLN A 117 5.17 -11.41 3.96
CA GLN A 117 5.85 -11.39 2.66
C GLN A 117 6.71 -10.13 2.48
N VAL A 118 6.19 -8.97 2.85
CA VAL A 118 6.94 -7.71 2.77
C VAL A 118 8.13 -7.73 3.72
N MET A 119 7.91 -8.07 4.98
CA MET A 119 8.98 -8.08 5.99
C MET A 119 10.10 -9.04 5.63
N ASP A 120 9.76 -10.27 5.25
CA ASP A 120 10.74 -11.33 4.99
C ASP A 120 11.50 -11.13 3.67
N ARG A 121 10.90 -10.48 2.69
CA ARG A 121 11.49 -10.34 1.35
C ARG A 121 12.18 -9.00 1.11
N LEU A 122 11.71 -7.94 1.75
CA LEU A 122 12.13 -6.57 1.40
C LEU A 122 12.96 -5.91 2.49
N TYR A 123 12.97 -6.46 3.72
CA TYR A 123 13.77 -5.92 4.82
C TYR A 123 14.86 -6.91 5.21
N ASN A 124 16.02 -6.40 5.59
CA ASN A 124 17.13 -7.22 6.09
C ASN A 124 18.07 -6.40 6.99
N SER A 125 19.08 -7.04 7.58
CA SER A 125 20.02 -6.42 8.52
C SER A 125 21.28 -5.83 7.87
N SER A 126 21.32 -5.70 6.53
CA SER A 126 22.45 -5.08 5.84
C SER A 126 22.39 -3.55 5.90
N GLU A 127 23.44 -2.89 5.41
CA GLU A 127 23.49 -1.42 5.27
C GLU A 127 22.37 -0.90 4.35
N ASN A 128 21.93 -1.70 3.37
CA ASN A 128 20.82 -1.42 2.47
C ASN A 128 19.59 -2.24 2.86
N GLY A 129 19.24 -2.25 4.14
CA GLY A 129 18.22 -3.12 4.71
C GLY A 129 16.77 -2.69 4.47
N TYR A 130 16.53 -1.57 3.82
CA TYR A 130 15.20 -1.05 3.47
C TYR A 130 14.92 -1.19 1.98
N PRO A 131 13.65 -1.39 1.59
CA PRO A 131 13.25 -1.45 0.16
C PRO A 131 13.11 -0.08 -0.51
N GLY A 132 13.63 0.98 0.07
CA GLY A 132 13.59 2.36 -0.38
C GLY A 132 14.24 3.27 0.65
N ASP A 133 14.07 4.57 0.49
CA ASP A 133 14.55 5.54 1.46
C ASP A 133 13.85 5.38 2.81
N GLU A 134 14.57 5.60 3.90
CA GLU A 134 14.05 5.41 5.27
C GLU A 134 12.94 6.43 5.63
N ASP A 135 13.01 7.63 5.04
CA ASP A 135 12.01 8.68 5.10
C ASP A 135 11.59 9.08 6.52
N GLN A 136 12.57 9.55 7.28
CA GLN A 136 12.38 10.15 8.61
C GLN A 136 11.65 9.22 9.60
N GLY A 137 11.93 7.95 9.56
CA GLY A 137 11.32 6.95 10.43
C GLY A 137 10.12 6.21 9.80
N GLY A 138 9.73 6.54 8.57
CA GLY A 138 8.59 5.91 7.91
C GLY A 138 8.77 4.41 7.73
N MET A 139 9.91 3.98 7.20
CA MET A 139 10.19 2.58 6.93
C MET A 139 10.43 1.76 8.19
N SER A 140 11.20 2.29 9.14
CA SER A 140 11.45 1.62 10.43
C SER A 140 10.18 1.52 11.26
N SER A 141 9.38 2.58 11.34
CA SER A 141 8.10 2.57 12.07
C SER A 141 7.14 1.55 11.49
N TRP A 142 7.03 1.48 10.15
CA TRP A 142 6.19 0.49 9.50
C TRP A 142 6.61 -0.93 9.88
N TYR A 143 7.92 -1.22 9.82
CA TYR A 143 8.45 -2.54 10.18
C TYR A 143 8.19 -2.90 11.65
N VAL A 144 8.51 -1.99 12.58
CA VAL A 144 8.35 -2.22 14.02
C VAL A 144 6.88 -2.42 14.40
N LEU A 145 5.99 -1.54 13.92
CA LEU A 145 4.55 -1.66 14.21
C LEU A 145 3.97 -2.95 13.61
N SER A 146 4.38 -3.30 12.38
CA SER A 146 3.98 -4.55 11.74
C SER A 146 4.45 -5.78 12.52
N ALA A 147 5.69 -5.76 13.00
CA ALA A 147 6.27 -6.84 13.82
C ALA A 147 5.53 -7.00 15.17
N LEU A 148 5.09 -5.89 15.76
CA LEU A 148 4.27 -5.88 16.97
C LEU A 148 2.83 -6.33 16.72
N GLY A 149 2.41 -6.38 15.46
CA GLY A 149 1.06 -6.76 15.06
C GLY A 149 0.01 -5.67 15.26
N ILE A 150 0.42 -4.43 15.21
CA ILE A 150 -0.47 -3.25 15.31
C ILE A 150 -0.16 -2.25 14.20
N TYR A 151 -1.18 -1.56 13.71
CA TYR A 151 -0.99 -0.48 12.75
C TYR A 151 -2.15 0.53 12.84
N SER A 152 -1.84 1.82 12.75
CA SER A 152 -2.83 2.88 12.66
C SER A 152 -3.00 3.30 11.19
N VAL A 153 -4.11 2.91 10.57
CA VAL A 153 -4.42 3.29 9.18
C VAL A 153 -4.72 4.79 9.08
N CYS A 154 -5.37 5.36 10.09
CA CYS A 154 -5.66 6.79 10.18
C CYS A 154 -4.92 7.41 11.37
N PRO A 155 -3.76 8.03 11.17
CA PRO A 155 -3.06 8.75 12.23
C PRO A 155 -3.96 9.83 12.85
N GLY A 156 -4.00 9.91 14.19
CA GLY A 156 -4.85 10.85 14.90
C GLY A 156 -6.23 10.31 15.32
N THR A 157 -6.60 9.12 14.89
CA THR A 157 -7.70 8.36 15.50
C THR A 157 -7.14 7.39 16.55
N VAL A 158 -7.97 7.05 17.56
CA VAL A 158 -7.58 6.07 18.60
C VAL A 158 -7.72 4.62 18.13
N SER A 159 -8.01 4.41 16.84
CA SER A 159 -8.23 3.08 16.28
C SER A 159 -6.94 2.48 15.74
N TYR A 160 -6.59 1.29 16.22
CA TYR A 160 -5.49 0.48 15.70
C TYR A 160 -6.05 -0.79 15.06
N THR A 161 -5.51 -1.17 13.91
CA THR A 161 -5.77 -2.48 13.33
C THR A 161 -4.93 -3.53 14.05
N HIS A 162 -5.57 -4.48 14.71
CA HIS A 162 -4.88 -5.61 15.31
C HIS A 162 -4.61 -6.66 14.23
N LEU A 163 -3.34 -7.01 14.05
CA LEU A 163 -2.88 -7.92 13.00
C LEU A 163 -2.69 -9.35 13.50
N ARG A 164 -2.71 -9.53 14.83
CA ARG A 164 -2.67 -10.84 15.48
C ARG A 164 -3.94 -11.04 16.28
N ALA A 165 -4.52 -12.23 16.18
CA ALA A 165 -5.44 -12.68 17.21
C ALA A 165 -4.67 -12.73 18.54
N HIS A 166 -5.31 -12.33 19.65
CA HIS A 166 -4.74 -12.44 21.00
C HIS A 166 -4.63 -13.90 21.47
N GLU A 167 -4.45 -14.82 20.56
CA GLU A 167 -4.22 -16.21 20.89
C GLU A 167 -2.74 -16.38 21.25
N THR A 168 -2.46 -16.27 22.55
CA THR A 168 -1.26 -16.79 23.20
C THR A 168 -1.24 -18.33 23.14
N GLY A 169 -1.51 -18.89 22.00
CA GLY A 169 -1.45 -20.31 21.73
C GLY A 169 -0.21 -20.60 20.92
N ALA A 170 0.75 -21.27 21.53
CA ALA A 170 1.94 -21.79 20.94
C ALA A 170 1.66 -22.47 19.59
N TYR A 171 2.04 -21.82 18.52
CA TYR A 171 2.44 -22.48 17.27
C TYR A 171 3.72 -21.79 16.81
N LEU A 172 4.81 -22.23 17.39
CA LEU A 172 6.16 -22.15 16.86
C LEU A 172 6.34 -23.29 15.85
#